data_bbdf93a7f889f4c05d6e71a489f2a7e3
#
_entry.id   bbdf93a7f889f4c05d6e71a489f2a7e3
#
_cell.length_a   1.000
_cell.length_b   1.000
_cell.length_c   1.000
_cell.angle_alpha   90.00
_cell.angle_beta   90.00
_cell.angle_gamma   90.00
#
_symmetry.space_group_name_H-M   'P 1'
#
loop_
_entity.id
_entity.type
_entity.pdbx_description
1 polymer ?
#
loop_
_entity_poly.entity_id
_entity_poly.type
_entity_poly.pdbx_seq_one_letter_code
_entity_poly.pdbx_strand_id
1 'polypeptide(L)'
;MSDYNSQKLIEDSMAKLHYESFNKWVENFSINLPDIWNEPSAKKLSPNDDLEQKDRVAIVIGRGPSIDEKNHLQLLANSNFKGSIICCDGKLIDVLNAGITPDKFPNFYVITIDPYPLAKKFYDDEIIKNMEIK
;
A
#
# COMPACT_ATOMS: atom_id res chain seq x y z
N MET A 1 -2.50 39.34 6.61
CA MET A 1 -3.93 39.03 6.43
C MET A 1 -4.22 38.00 5.31
N SER A 2 -3.40 37.93 4.24
CA SER A 2 -3.63 36.93 3.15
C SER A 2 -3.36 35.48 3.58
N ASP A 3 -2.35 35.22 4.41
CA ASP A 3 -1.96 33.86 4.83
C ASP A 3 -3.03 33.15 5.68
N TYR A 4 -3.67 33.87 6.58
CA TYR A 4 -4.70 33.27 7.45
C TYR A 4 -5.93 32.80 6.67
N ASN A 5 -6.37 33.56 5.67
CA ASN A 5 -7.49 33.17 4.82
C ASN A 5 -7.15 31.95 3.93
N SER A 6 -5.90 31.86 3.46
CA SER A 6 -5.44 30.72 2.67
C SER A 6 -5.34 29.45 3.50
N GLN A 7 -4.82 29.55 4.71
CA GLN A 7 -4.73 28.43 5.64
C GLN A 7 -6.11 27.90 6.03
N LYS A 8 -7.03 28.78 6.37
CA LYS A 8 -8.41 28.42 6.69
C LYS A 8 -9.12 27.74 5.53
N LEU A 9 -8.93 28.23 4.30
CA LEU A 9 -9.50 27.61 3.08
C LEU A 9 -8.97 26.19 2.87
N ILE A 10 -7.68 25.97 3.13
CA ILE A 10 -7.07 24.63 3.05
C ILE A 10 -7.68 23.71 4.12
N GLU A 11 -7.76 24.17 5.36
CA GLU A 11 -8.34 23.41 6.47
C GLU A 11 -9.81 23.02 6.20
N ASP A 12 -10.63 23.97 5.76
CA ASP A 12 -12.03 23.72 5.40
C ASP A 12 -12.16 22.72 4.22
N SER A 13 -11.28 22.84 3.24
CA SER A 13 -11.25 21.91 2.09
C SER A 13 -10.84 20.50 2.51
N MET A 14 -9.85 20.38 3.39
CA MET A 14 -9.42 19.07 3.92
C MET A 14 -10.50 18.44 4.80
N ALA A 15 -11.16 19.25 5.66
CA ALA A 15 -12.26 18.76 6.48
C ALA A 15 -13.42 18.24 5.64
N LYS A 16 -13.77 18.94 4.55
CA LYS A 16 -14.80 18.51 3.60
C LYS A 16 -14.43 17.19 2.91
N LEU A 17 -13.19 17.08 2.42
CA LEU A 17 -12.69 15.84 1.81
C LEU A 17 -12.72 14.66 2.78
N HIS A 18 -12.31 14.87 4.03
CA HIS A 18 -12.38 13.84 5.05
C HIS A 18 -13.81 13.40 5.33
N TYR A 19 -14.76 14.33 5.41
CA TYR A 19 -16.16 14.02 5.66
C TYR A 19 -16.78 13.21 4.51
N GLU A 20 -16.53 13.61 3.26
CA GLU A 20 -17.00 12.91 2.07
C GLU A 20 -16.37 11.50 1.98
N SER A 21 -15.08 11.37 2.26
CA SER A 21 -14.38 10.08 2.28
C SER A 21 -14.87 9.17 3.41
N PHE A 22 -15.21 9.73 4.56
CA PHE A 22 -15.71 8.95 5.70
C PHE A 22 -16.99 8.17 5.35
N ASN A 23 -17.94 8.82 4.68
CA ASN A 23 -19.16 8.15 4.26
C ASN A 23 -18.88 6.97 3.29
N LYS A 24 -17.90 7.17 2.38
CA LYS A 24 -17.47 6.09 1.48
C LYS A 24 -16.79 4.93 2.23
N TRP A 25 -15.98 5.23 3.22
CA TRP A 25 -15.39 4.18 4.06
C TRP A 25 -16.42 3.38 4.82
N VAL A 26 -17.43 4.07 5.40
CA VAL A 26 -18.53 3.39 6.10
C VAL A 26 -19.35 2.52 5.14
N GLU A 27 -19.67 3.02 3.95
CA GLU A 27 -20.35 2.26 2.91
C GLU A 27 -19.55 1.01 2.51
N ASN A 28 -18.27 1.17 2.16
CA ASN A 28 -17.38 0.09 1.77
C ASN A 28 -17.20 -0.93 2.91
N PHE A 29 -17.03 -0.46 4.15
CA PHE A 29 -16.94 -1.34 5.31
C PHE A 29 -18.18 -2.19 5.45
N SER A 30 -19.38 -1.59 5.29
CA SER A 30 -20.65 -2.31 5.40
C SER A 30 -20.82 -3.38 4.33
N ILE A 31 -20.40 -3.06 3.08
CA ILE A 31 -20.46 -4.00 1.95
C ILE A 31 -19.45 -5.14 2.14
N ASN A 32 -18.26 -4.84 2.62
CA ASN A 32 -17.17 -5.81 2.77
C ASN A 32 -17.19 -6.53 4.13
N LEU A 33 -18.16 -6.23 4.99
CA LEU A 33 -18.22 -6.80 6.34
C LEU A 33 -18.19 -8.35 6.37
N PRO A 34 -18.87 -9.07 5.46
CA PRO A 34 -18.80 -10.53 5.40
C PRO A 34 -17.38 -11.04 5.13
N ASP A 35 -16.65 -10.39 4.22
CA ASP A 35 -15.27 -10.75 3.86
C ASP A 35 -14.33 -10.40 5.01
N ILE A 36 -14.44 -9.19 5.57
CA ILE A 36 -13.66 -8.74 6.74
C ILE A 36 -13.80 -9.70 7.92
N TRP A 37 -15.00 -10.26 8.10
CA TRP A 37 -15.28 -11.19 9.20
C TRP A 37 -14.61 -12.54 9.03
N ASN A 38 -14.46 -12.98 7.79
CA ASN A 38 -13.91 -14.29 7.44
C ASN A 38 -12.39 -14.25 7.20
N GLU A 39 -11.85 -13.09 6.88
CA GLU A 39 -10.44 -12.93 6.57
C GLU A 39 -9.56 -12.69 7.83
N PRO A 40 -8.30 -13.11 7.79
CA PRO A 40 -7.37 -12.87 8.90
C PRO A 40 -7.12 -11.38 9.13
N SER A 41 -7.15 -10.96 10.37
CA SER A 41 -6.75 -9.60 10.74
C SER A 41 -5.26 -9.37 10.46
N ALA A 42 -4.92 -8.17 9.97
CA ALA A 42 -3.52 -7.74 9.81
C ALA A 42 -2.70 -7.85 11.13
N LYS A 43 -3.34 -7.84 12.29
CA LYS A 43 -2.69 -8.11 13.59
C LYS A 43 -2.10 -9.51 13.71
N LYS A 44 -2.55 -10.45 12.86
CA LYS A 44 -2.02 -11.82 12.81
C LYS A 44 -0.84 -11.96 11.86
N LEU A 45 -0.50 -10.92 11.11
CA LEU A 45 0.71 -10.86 10.30
C LEU A 45 1.88 -10.69 11.27
N SER A 46 2.40 -11.81 11.75
CA SER A 46 3.66 -11.81 12.50
C SER A 46 4.82 -11.95 11.53
N PRO A 47 5.99 -11.38 11.85
CA PRO A 47 7.22 -11.71 11.14
C PRO A 47 7.38 -13.23 11.18
N ASN A 48 7.87 -13.82 10.11
CA ASN A 48 8.19 -15.22 10.09
C ASN A 48 9.14 -15.51 11.26
N ASP A 49 8.77 -16.39 12.17
CA ASP A 49 9.55 -16.69 13.39
C ASP A 49 10.94 -17.26 13.05
N ASP A 50 11.09 -17.80 11.82
CA ASP A 50 12.36 -18.30 11.30
C ASP A 50 13.35 -17.20 10.86
N LEU A 51 12.92 -15.91 10.82
CA LEU A 51 13.80 -14.81 10.49
C LEU A 51 14.76 -14.53 11.66
N GLU A 52 16.06 -14.44 11.33
CA GLU A 52 17.05 -13.95 12.27
C GLU A 52 16.70 -12.52 12.71
N GLN A 53 17.08 -12.14 13.92
CA GLN A 53 16.74 -10.82 14.48
C GLN A 53 17.18 -9.65 13.57
N LYS A 54 18.29 -9.79 12.84
CA LYS A 54 18.77 -8.79 11.85
C LYS A 54 17.85 -8.62 10.66
N ASP A 55 17.05 -9.64 10.33
CA ASP A 55 16.13 -9.65 9.18
C ASP A 55 14.69 -9.25 9.60
N ARG A 56 14.45 -8.99 10.89
CA ARG A 56 13.17 -8.49 11.42
C ARG A 56 13.03 -6.98 11.22
N VAL A 57 13.16 -6.56 9.99
CA VAL A 57 13.06 -5.17 9.54
C VAL A 57 12.04 -5.08 8.40
N ALA A 58 11.48 -3.89 8.19
CA ALA A 58 10.54 -3.66 7.10
C ALA A 58 10.98 -2.48 6.24
N ILE A 59 10.74 -2.61 4.93
CA ILE A 59 10.84 -1.51 3.96
C ILE A 59 9.42 -1.11 3.59
N VAL A 60 9.10 0.17 3.79
CA VAL A 60 7.82 0.74 3.38
C VAL A 60 8.02 1.54 2.09
N ILE A 61 7.28 1.16 1.05
CA ILE A 61 7.33 1.76 -0.28
C ILE A 61 6.09 2.62 -0.48
N GLY A 62 6.27 3.94 -0.43
CA GLY A 62 5.22 4.92 -0.72
C GLY A 62 5.26 5.40 -2.18
N ARG A 63 4.47 6.44 -2.52
CA ARG A 63 4.36 7.00 -3.87
C ARG A 63 5.30 8.19 -4.13
N GLY A 64 6.28 8.40 -3.27
CA GLY A 64 7.19 9.55 -3.40
C GLY A 64 8.06 9.48 -4.67
N PRO A 65 8.35 10.62 -5.33
CA PRO A 65 9.13 10.65 -6.58
C PRO A 65 10.58 10.19 -6.40
N SER A 66 11.14 10.31 -5.20
CA SER A 66 12.52 9.89 -4.89
C SER A 66 12.81 8.40 -5.14
N ILE A 67 11.78 7.56 -5.17
CA ILE A 67 11.91 6.14 -5.47
C ILE A 67 12.40 5.93 -6.91
N ASP A 68 11.83 6.68 -7.84
CA ASP A 68 12.14 6.59 -9.26
C ASP A 68 13.46 7.28 -9.59
N GLU A 69 13.70 8.46 -8.99
CA GLU A 69 14.92 9.27 -9.23
C GLU A 69 16.21 8.55 -8.84
N LYS A 70 16.17 7.69 -7.82
CA LYS A 70 17.35 7.02 -7.23
C LYS A 70 17.43 5.54 -7.50
N ASN A 71 16.59 5.00 -8.38
CA ASN A 71 16.56 3.58 -8.73
C ASN A 71 16.45 2.63 -7.51
N HIS A 72 15.76 3.06 -6.44
CA HIS A 72 15.65 2.29 -5.21
C HIS A 72 14.98 0.93 -5.43
N LEU A 73 14.01 0.84 -6.34
CA LEU A 73 13.34 -0.42 -6.66
C LEU A 73 14.32 -1.43 -7.27
N GLN A 74 15.19 -1.00 -8.18
CA GLN A 74 16.20 -1.88 -8.79
C GLN A 74 17.24 -2.36 -7.76
N LEU A 75 17.62 -1.48 -6.83
CA LEU A 75 18.53 -1.86 -5.74
C LEU A 75 17.88 -2.93 -4.85
N LEU A 76 16.62 -2.75 -4.47
CA LEU A 76 15.88 -3.72 -3.68
C LEU A 76 15.65 -5.02 -4.45
N ALA A 77 15.24 -4.92 -5.72
CA ALA A 77 15.03 -6.09 -6.58
C ALA A 77 16.29 -6.96 -6.72
N ASN A 78 17.47 -6.36 -6.74
CA ASN A 78 18.76 -7.06 -6.86
C ASN A 78 19.35 -7.46 -5.49
N SER A 79 18.67 -7.16 -4.39
CA SER A 79 19.15 -7.49 -3.06
C SER A 79 18.72 -8.89 -2.61
N ASN A 80 19.36 -9.37 -1.53
CA ASN A 80 18.94 -10.55 -0.79
C ASN A 80 18.16 -10.18 0.47
N PHE A 81 17.34 -9.12 0.39
CA PHE A 81 16.54 -8.66 1.51
C PHE A 81 15.53 -9.73 1.92
N LYS A 82 15.47 -10.05 3.22
CA LYS A 82 14.62 -11.10 3.79
C LYS A 82 13.50 -10.55 4.67
N GLY A 83 13.57 -9.27 5.03
CA GLY A 83 12.56 -8.62 5.85
C GLY A 83 11.23 -8.42 5.12
N SER A 84 10.32 -7.70 5.76
CA SER A 84 9.01 -7.42 5.17
C SER A 84 9.08 -6.24 4.20
N ILE A 85 8.38 -6.35 3.07
CA ILE A 85 8.18 -5.27 2.12
C ILE A 85 6.70 -4.88 2.17
N ILE A 86 6.42 -3.63 2.48
CA ILE A 86 5.06 -3.08 2.57
C ILE A 86 4.92 -2.01 1.49
N CYS A 87 4.10 -2.27 0.50
CA CYS A 87 3.89 -1.39 -0.64
C CYS A 87 2.51 -0.72 -0.57
N CYS A 88 2.41 0.57 -0.89
CA CYS A 88 1.11 1.18 -1.16
C CYS A 88 0.60 0.76 -2.54
N ASP A 89 -0.72 0.64 -2.68
CA ASP A 89 -1.42 0.25 -3.90
C ASP A 89 -0.98 1.04 -5.14
N GLY A 90 -0.90 2.34 -5.02
CA GLY A 90 -0.55 3.22 -6.13
C GLY A 90 0.90 3.12 -6.63
N LYS A 91 1.76 2.27 -6.02
CA LYS A 91 3.12 1.98 -6.49
C LYS A 91 3.31 0.50 -6.82
N LEU A 92 2.27 -0.31 -6.63
CA LEU A 92 2.33 -1.76 -6.78
C LEU A 92 2.84 -2.20 -8.16
N ILE A 93 2.27 -1.66 -9.23
CA ILE A 93 2.65 -2.03 -10.60
C ILE A 93 4.14 -1.76 -10.86
N ASP A 94 4.65 -0.60 -10.43
CA ASP A 94 6.07 -0.26 -10.61
C ASP A 94 6.99 -1.20 -9.82
N VAL A 95 6.57 -1.58 -8.61
CA VAL A 95 7.31 -2.51 -7.74
C VAL A 95 7.38 -3.90 -8.38
N LEU A 96 6.26 -4.40 -8.90
CA LEU A 96 6.19 -5.69 -9.59
C LEU A 96 7.01 -5.69 -10.88
N ASN A 97 6.92 -4.62 -11.69
CA ASN A 97 7.70 -4.46 -12.91
C ASN A 97 9.21 -4.36 -12.64
N ALA A 98 9.61 -3.86 -11.47
CA ALA A 98 11.01 -3.89 -11.06
C ALA A 98 11.51 -5.29 -10.65
N GLY A 99 10.63 -6.30 -10.59
CA GLY A 99 10.97 -7.66 -10.20
C GLY A 99 10.90 -7.92 -8.69
N ILE A 100 10.22 -7.05 -7.94
CA ILE A 100 9.91 -7.26 -6.52
C ILE A 100 8.56 -7.95 -6.45
N THR A 101 8.58 -9.28 -6.43
CA THR A 101 7.38 -10.14 -6.47
C THR A 101 7.25 -10.96 -5.19
N PRO A 102 6.05 -11.44 -4.83
CA PRO A 102 5.85 -12.34 -3.68
C PRO A 102 6.67 -13.62 -3.75
N ASP A 103 6.93 -14.14 -4.96
CA ASP A 103 7.76 -15.34 -5.14
C ASP A 103 9.21 -15.10 -4.73
N LYS A 104 9.72 -13.90 -5.02
CA LYS A 104 11.09 -13.52 -4.67
C LYS A 104 11.22 -13.00 -3.24
N PHE A 105 10.20 -12.32 -2.76
CA PHE A 105 10.14 -11.73 -1.43
C PHE A 105 8.85 -12.22 -0.71
N PRO A 106 8.92 -13.36 -0.02
CA PRO A 106 7.72 -14.00 0.56
C PRO A 106 6.96 -13.15 1.58
N ASN A 107 7.64 -12.16 2.20
CA ASN A 107 7.04 -11.23 3.15
C ASN A 107 6.65 -9.90 2.46
N PHE A 108 6.04 -9.99 1.26
CA PHE A 108 5.55 -8.86 0.49
C PHE A 108 4.08 -8.61 0.78
N TYR A 109 3.75 -7.38 1.16
CA TYR A 109 2.39 -6.95 1.52
C TYR A 109 2.01 -5.69 0.76
N VAL A 110 0.73 -5.58 0.41
CA VAL A 110 0.15 -4.38 -0.22
C VAL A 110 -0.89 -3.80 0.72
N ILE A 111 -0.85 -2.48 0.89
CA ILE A 111 -1.83 -1.75 1.70
C ILE A 111 -2.58 -0.79 0.79
N THR A 112 -3.92 -0.86 0.84
CA THR A 112 -4.82 0.12 0.24
C THR A 112 -5.76 0.69 1.29
N ILE A 113 -5.98 2.00 1.22
CA ILE A 113 -6.91 2.71 2.10
C ILE A 113 -7.83 3.66 1.32
N ASP A 114 -7.74 3.68 -0.01
CA ASP A 114 -8.53 4.56 -0.86
C ASP A 114 -9.98 4.04 -0.95
N PRO A 115 -11.00 4.82 -0.53
CA PRO A 115 -12.39 4.40 -0.54
C PRO A 115 -13.05 4.49 -1.93
N TYR A 116 -12.37 5.08 -2.91
CA TYR A 116 -12.97 5.35 -4.21
C TYR A 116 -12.77 4.21 -5.22
N PRO A 117 -13.76 3.96 -6.09
CA PRO A 117 -13.66 2.91 -7.12
C PRO A 117 -12.45 3.08 -8.05
N LEU A 118 -11.92 4.30 -8.15
CA LEU A 118 -10.74 4.60 -8.97
C LEU A 118 -9.48 3.84 -8.49
N ALA A 119 -9.44 3.44 -7.22
CA ALA A 119 -8.36 2.62 -6.68
C ALA A 119 -8.19 1.28 -7.43
N LYS A 120 -9.25 0.75 -8.06
CA LYS A 120 -9.19 -0.48 -8.87
C LYS A 120 -8.14 -0.41 -9.97
N LYS A 121 -7.85 0.78 -10.53
CA LYS A 121 -6.82 0.96 -11.56
C LYS A 121 -5.41 0.54 -11.10
N PHE A 122 -5.15 0.56 -9.80
CA PHE A 122 -3.86 0.15 -9.25
C PHE A 122 -3.65 -1.36 -9.28
N TYR A 123 -4.72 -2.11 -9.55
CA TYR A 123 -4.74 -3.57 -9.64
C TYR A 123 -5.12 -4.06 -11.04
N ASP A 124 -5.47 -3.16 -11.97
CA ASP A 124 -5.87 -3.50 -13.33
C ASP A 124 -4.68 -3.49 -14.29
N ASP A 125 -3.75 -4.40 -14.06
CA ASP A 125 -2.57 -4.61 -14.91
C ASP A 125 -2.38 -6.09 -15.18
N GLU A 126 -1.82 -6.41 -16.36
CA GLU A 126 -1.58 -7.79 -16.75
C GLU A 126 -0.59 -8.53 -15.83
N ILE A 127 0.37 -7.79 -15.26
CA ILE A 127 1.31 -8.38 -14.31
C ILE A 127 0.61 -8.92 -13.07
N ILE A 128 -0.43 -8.24 -12.60
CA ILE A 128 -1.23 -8.67 -11.44
C ILE A 128 -2.17 -9.81 -11.84
N LYS A 129 -2.81 -9.72 -13.01
CA LYS A 129 -3.72 -10.77 -13.53
C LYS A 129 -3.02 -12.10 -13.75
N ASN A 130 -1.73 -12.06 -14.10
CA ASN A 130 -0.91 -13.26 -14.31
C ASN A 130 -0.28 -13.80 -13.02
N MET A 131 -0.38 -13.08 -11.91
CA MET A 131 0.03 -13.60 -10.61
C MET A 131 -1.06 -14.55 -10.11
N GLU A 132 -0.73 -15.84 -9.99
CA GLU A 132 -1.59 -16.75 -9.25
C GLU A 132 -1.63 -16.27 -7.80
N ILE A 133 -2.74 -15.65 -7.44
CA ILE A 133 -3.03 -15.32 -6.03
C ILE A 133 -3.29 -16.65 -5.34
N LYS A 134 -2.26 -17.13 -4.64
CA LYS A 134 -2.37 -18.30 -3.77
C LYS A 134 -3.07 -17.91 -2.48
#